data_04eced1e7b593565482fb47cc6d39b76
#
_entry.id   04eced1e7b593565482fb47cc6d39b76
#
_cell.length_a   1.000
_cell.length_b   1.000
_cell.length_c   1.000
_cell.angle_alpha   90.00
_cell.angle_beta   90.00
_cell.angle_gamma   90.00
#
_symmetry.space_group_name_H-M   'P 1'
#
loop_
_entity.id
_entity.type
_entity.pdbx_description
1 polymer ?
#
loop_
_entity_poly.entity_id
_entity_poly.type
_entity_poly.pdbx_seq_one_letter_code
_entity_poly.pdbx_strand_id
1 'polypeptide(L)'
;MSQTLLVVHVQVQVKPEGIEAFRAATLENARASVGEPGVARFDVVQAADDPTRFVLVEVYRDAGSPAAHKQTAHYQKWRESVEELMAAPRTSTRFVNVFPDDRGW
;
A
#
# COMPACT_ATOMS: atom_id res chain seq x y z
N MET A 1 -8.00 -11.98 -21.42
CA MET A 1 -7.78 -11.74 -20.96
C MET A 1 -7.53 -11.11 -19.95
N SER A 2 -7.48 -10.98 -19.24
CA SER A 2 -7.72 -10.29 -18.06
C SER A 2 -6.75 -10.44 -16.95
N GLN A 3 -5.51 -10.23 -17.21
CA GLN A 3 -4.44 -10.23 -16.22
C GLN A 3 -3.64 -8.95 -16.40
N THR A 4 -4.36 -7.82 -16.35
CA THR A 4 -3.80 -6.51 -16.63
C THR A 4 -3.63 -5.68 -15.35
N LEU A 5 -4.07 -6.22 -14.22
CA LEU A 5 -3.90 -5.51 -12.95
C LEU A 5 -2.45 -5.60 -12.49
N LEU A 6 -2.00 -4.54 -11.86
CA LEU A 6 -0.70 -4.50 -11.21
C LEU A 6 -0.91 -4.58 -9.72
N VAL A 7 -0.37 -5.61 -9.08
CA VAL A 7 -0.46 -5.79 -7.64
C VAL A 7 0.90 -5.47 -7.03
N VAL A 8 0.92 -4.55 -6.08
CA VAL A 8 2.17 -4.13 -5.43
C VAL A 8 2.08 -4.47 -3.95
N HIS A 9 3.07 -5.21 -3.45
CA HIS A 9 3.21 -5.44 -2.02
C HIS A 9 4.30 -4.52 -1.50
N VAL A 10 3.93 -3.60 -0.60
CA VAL A 10 4.90 -2.74 0.07
C VAL A 10 5.13 -3.32 1.45
N GLN A 11 6.35 -3.76 1.72
CA GLN A 11 6.71 -4.35 3.00
C GLN A 11 7.34 -3.30 3.89
N VAL A 12 6.81 -3.17 5.11
CA VAL A 12 7.22 -2.13 6.05
C VAL A 12 7.53 -2.77 7.39
N GLN A 13 8.63 -2.33 7.98
CA GLN A 13 8.93 -2.63 9.37
C GLN A 13 9.05 -1.32 10.12
N VAL A 14 8.21 -1.14 11.15
CA VAL A 14 8.20 0.08 11.92
C VAL A 14 8.90 -0.12 13.26
N LYS A 15 9.34 0.97 13.85
CA LYS A 15 9.88 0.94 15.22
C LYS A 15 8.75 0.56 16.18
N PRO A 16 9.05 -0.18 17.26
CA PRO A 16 7.99 -0.58 18.21
C PRO A 16 7.18 0.58 18.74
N GLU A 17 7.80 1.72 18.99
CA GLU A 17 7.11 2.91 19.50
C GLU A 17 6.29 3.62 18.40
N GLY A 18 6.47 3.26 17.13
CA GLY A 18 5.79 3.90 16.02
C GLY A 18 4.56 3.16 15.49
N ILE A 19 4.20 2.03 16.09
CA ILE A 19 3.14 1.16 15.54
C ILE A 19 1.81 1.90 15.43
N GLU A 20 1.36 2.58 16.48
CA GLU A 20 0.05 3.24 16.46
C GLU A 20 0.03 4.43 15.51
N ALA A 21 1.11 5.22 15.50
CA ALA A 21 1.21 6.36 14.59
C ALA A 21 1.24 5.88 13.13
N PHE A 22 1.94 4.79 12.85
CA PHE A 22 1.98 4.22 11.50
C PHE A 22 0.61 3.73 11.07
N ARG A 23 -0.10 3.04 11.96
CA ARG A 23 -1.46 2.55 11.65
C ARG A 23 -2.39 3.70 11.31
N ALA A 24 -2.38 4.75 12.14
CA ALA A 24 -3.26 5.90 11.92
C ALA A 24 -2.98 6.58 10.58
N ALA A 25 -1.72 6.86 10.28
CA ALA A 25 -1.33 7.51 9.03
C ALA A 25 -1.67 6.62 7.82
N THR A 26 -1.44 5.32 7.95
CA THR A 26 -1.66 4.38 6.85
C THR A 26 -3.13 4.16 6.57
N LEU A 27 -3.98 4.12 7.61
CA LEU A 27 -5.42 4.02 7.42
C LEU A 27 -5.98 5.26 6.71
N GLU A 28 -5.49 6.43 7.04
CA GLU A 28 -5.89 7.66 6.36
C GLU A 28 -5.53 7.60 4.88
N ASN A 29 -4.31 7.19 4.56
CA ASN A 29 -3.85 7.06 3.17
C ASN A 29 -4.66 6.00 2.42
N ALA A 30 -4.90 4.85 3.04
CA ALA A 30 -5.65 3.76 2.41
C ALA A 30 -7.08 4.18 2.07
N ARG A 31 -7.75 4.86 3.00
CA ARG A 31 -9.13 5.32 2.78
C ARG A 31 -9.22 6.32 1.63
N ALA A 32 -8.24 7.20 1.52
CA ALA A 32 -8.20 8.16 0.43
C ALA A 32 -7.81 7.48 -0.89
N SER A 33 -6.90 6.51 -0.83
CA SER A 33 -6.39 5.84 -2.02
C SER A 33 -7.46 5.06 -2.77
N VAL A 34 -8.40 4.43 -2.05
CA VAL A 34 -9.47 3.67 -2.71
C VAL A 34 -10.42 4.56 -3.50
N GLY A 35 -10.36 5.88 -3.29
CA GLY A 35 -11.12 6.83 -4.10
C GLY A 35 -10.44 7.21 -5.41
N GLU A 36 -9.19 6.83 -5.62
CA GLU A 36 -8.48 7.11 -6.87
C GLU A 36 -9.01 6.22 -7.99
N PRO A 37 -9.26 6.77 -9.20
CA PRO A 37 -9.82 5.96 -10.28
C PRO A 37 -8.92 4.80 -10.70
N GLY A 38 -7.60 4.93 -10.52
CA GLY A 38 -6.66 3.88 -10.90
C GLY A 38 -6.43 2.81 -9.84
N VAL A 39 -7.03 2.96 -8.66
CA VAL A 39 -6.85 2.01 -7.55
C VAL A 39 -8.05 1.08 -7.49
N ALA A 40 -7.82 -0.20 -7.71
CA ALA A 40 -8.88 -1.21 -7.63
C ALA A 40 -9.07 -1.71 -6.20
N ARG A 41 -7.99 -1.73 -5.41
CA ARG A 41 -8.04 -2.26 -4.05
C ARG A 41 -6.82 -1.77 -3.29
N PHE A 42 -6.97 -1.58 -1.99
CA PHE A 42 -5.86 -1.16 -1.13
C PHE A 42 -6.07 -1.82 0.23
N ASP A 43 -5.24 -2.81 0.56
CA ASP A 43 -5.33 -3.53 1.83
C ASP A 43 -4.14 -3.17 2.71
N VAL A 44 -4.39 -3.13 4.01
CA VAL A 44 -3.34 -2.94 5.01
C VAL A 44 -3.41 -4.13 5.94
N VAL A 45 -2.35 -4.92 5.98
CA VAL A 45 -2.30 -6.10 6.85
C VAL A 45 -1.08 -6.00 7.76
N GLN A 46 -1.21 -6.58 8.94
CA GLN A 46 -0.16 -6.59 9.96
C GLN A 46 0.19 -8.05 10.24
N ALA A 47 1.47 -8.36 10.38
CA ALA A 47 1.89 -9.73 10.64
C ALA A 47 1.31 -10.20 11.98
N ALA A 48 0.75 -11.42 11.98
CA ALA A 48 0.07 -11.95 13.15
C ALA A 48 1.03 -12.19 14.33
N ASP A 49 2.29 -12.47 14.02
CA ASP A 49 3.29 -12.80 15.03
C ASP A 49 4.31 -11.68 15.26
N ASP A 50 4.17 -10.55 14.59
CA ASP A 50 5.10 -9.43 14.74
C ASP A 50 4.37 -8.11 14.45
N PRO A 51 3.94 -7.39 15.49
CA PRO A 51 3.17 -6.16 15.30
C PRO A 51 3.95 -5.02 14.65
N THR A 52 5.27 -5.14 14.50
CA THR A 52 6.07 -4.13 13.81
C THR A 52 6.07 -4.29 12.29
N ARG A 53 5.54 -5.40 11.78
CA ARG A 53 5.58 -5.69 10.34
C ARG A 53 4.21 -5.52 9.72
N PHE A 54 4.20 -4.76 8.61
CA PHE A 54 2.99 -4.52 7.83
C PHE A 54 3.25 -4.81 6.36
N VAL A 55 2.20 -5.16 5.64
CA VAL A 55 2.24 -5.21 4.17
C VAL A 55 1.07 -4.38 3.67
N LEU A 56 1.35 -3.47 2.75
CA LEU A 56 0.33 -2.75 2.02
C LEU A 56 0.13 -3.48 0.70
N VAL A 57 -1.09 -3.91 0.41
CA VAL A 57 -1.42 -4.58 -0.84
C VAL A 57 -2.17 -3.58 -1.71
N GLU A 58 -1.48 -3.05 -2.71
CA GLU A 58 -2.03 -2.00 -3.57
C GLU A 58 -2.31 -2.60 -4.93
N VAL A 59 -3.56 -2.53 -5.36
CA VAL A 59 -3.95 -3.10 -6.64
C VAL A 59 -4.34 -1.96 -7.58
N TYR A 60 -3.62 -1.84 -8.68
CA TYR A 60 -3.80 -0.77 -9.66
C TYR A 60 -4.39 -1.32 -10.95
N ARG A 61 -5.24 -0.52 -11.59
CA ARG A 61 -5.94 -0.94 -12.81
C ARG A 61 -5.06 -0.95 -14.04
N ASP A 62 -3.96 -0.17 -14.02
CA ASP A 62 -3.03 -0.12 -15.13
C ASP A 62 -1.64 0.32 -14.66
N ALA A 63 -0.69 0.27 -15.59
CA ALA A 63 0.73 0.53 -15.28
C ALA A 63 1.02 2.00 -14.93
N GLY A 64 0.15 2.93 -15.33
CA GLY A 64 0.33 4.35 -15.02
C GLY A 64 -0.22 4.77 -13.66
N SER A 65 -1.07 3.95 -13.07
CA SER A 65 -1.75 4.30 -11.82
C SER A 65 -0.83 4.42 -10.60
N PRO A 66 0.25 3.63 -10.45
CA PRO A 66 1.17 3.85 -9.32
C PRO A 66 1.82 5.23 -9.34
N ALA A 67 2.21 5.74 -10.51
CA ALA A 67 2.79 7.07 -10.60
C ALA A 67 1.76 8.14 -10.24
N ALA A 68 0.51 7.98 -10.70
CA ALA A 68 -0.57 8.90 -10.37
C ALA A 68 -0.84 8.90 -8.86
N HIS A 69 -0.84 7.72 -8.23
CA HIS A 69 -1.01 7.59 -6.77
C HIS A 69 0.05 8.41 -6.02
N LYS A 70 1.29 8.34 -6.46
CA LYS A 70 2.40 9.04 -5.78
C LYS A 70 2.34 10.56 -5.95
N GLN A 71 1.52 11.06 -6.86
CA GLN A 71 1.32 12.50 -7.03
C GLN A 71 0.19 13.04 -6.14
N THR A 72 -0.55 12.19 -5.45
CA THR A 72 -1.67 12.64 -4.62
C THR A 72 -1.19 13.28 -3.32
N ALA A 73 -2.01 14.19 -2.80
CA ALA A 73 -1.70 14.85 -1.53
C ALA A 73 -1.68 13.84 -0.38
N HIS A 74 -2.58 12.85 -0.40
CA HIS A 74 -2.65 11.85 0.68
C HIS A 74 -1.42 10.94 0.67
N TYR A 75 -0.87 10.61 -0.50
CA TYR A 75 0.38 9.83 -0.55
C TYR A 75 1.55 10.63 0.01
N GLN A 76 1.68 11.90 -0.40
CA GLN A 76 2.76 12.76 0.06
C GLN A 76 2.71 12.93 1.58
N LYS A 77 1.51 13.16 2.12
CA LYS A 77 1.32 13.28 3.56
C LYS A 77 1.72 12.00 4.28
N TRP A 78 1.30 10.85 3.75
CA TRP A 78 1.65 9.55 4.32
C TRP A 78 3.17 9.36 4.34
N ARG A 79 3.81 9.59 3.21
CA ARG A 79 5.26 9.42 3.06
C ARG A 79 6.02 10.25 4.09
N GLU A 80 5.64 11.50 4.26
CA GLU A 80 6.28 12.39 5.23
C GLU A 80 6.00 11.96 6.67
N SER A 81 4.79 11.52 6.94
CA SER A 81 4.37 11.14 8.30
C SER A 81 5.06 9.87 8.80
N VAL A 82 5.33 8.91 7.89
CA VAL A 82 5.82 7.60 8.30
C VAL A 82 7.33 7.44 8.19
N GLU A 83 8.02 8.38 7.56
CA GLU A 83 9.45 8.23 7.29
C GLU A 83 10.25 7.97 8.57
N GLU A 84 9.99 8.72 9.64
CA GLU A 84 10.71 8.58 10.91
C GLU A 84 10.26 7.36 11.72
N LEU A 85 9.15 6.74 11.34
CA LEU A 85 8.60 5.60 12.07
C LEU A 85 9.18 4.27 11.58
N MET A 86 9.89 4.28 10.46
CA MET A 86 10.42 3.06 9.86
C MET A 86 11.67 2.58 10.57
N ALA A 87 11.71 1.29 10.90
CA ALA A 87 12.91 0.65 11.48
C ALA A 87 13.92 0.29 10.40
N ALA A 88 13.46 0.15 9.14
CA ALA A 88 14.30 -0.17 7.99
C ALA A 88 13.65 0.44 6.76
N PRO A 89 14.39 0.65 5.65
CA PRO A 89 13.78 1.11 4.40
C PRO A 89 12.70 0.15 3.94
N ARG A 90 11.54 0.70 3.53
CA ARG A 90 10.48 -0.13 2.98
C ARG A 90 10.88 -0.67 1.61
N THR A 91 10.36 -1.85 1.28
CA THR A 91 10.61 -2.48 -0.01
C THR A 91 9.28 -2.74 -0.72
N SER A 92 9.32 -2.86 -2.03
CA SER A 92 8.11 -3.18 -2.78
C SER A 92 8.40 -4.24 -3.82
N THR A 93 7.40 -5.08 -4.07
CA THR A 93 7.45 -6.12 -5.08
C THR A 93 6.22 -5.97 -5.96
N ARG A 94 6.40 -6.10 -7.27
CA ARG A 94 5.31 -5.96 -8.23
C ARG A 94 4.91 -7.34 -8.75
N PHE A 95 3.59 -7.54 -8.84
CA PHE A 95 3.00 -8.78 -9.31
C PHE A 95 1.94 -8.48 -10.35
N VAL A 96 1.64 -9.46 -11.18
CA VAL A 96 0.43 -9.43 -12.00
C VAL A 96 -0.52 -10.49 -11.46
N ASN A 97 -1.83 -10.23 -11.58
CA ASN A 97 -2.81 -11.18 -11.10
C ASN A 97 -2.83 -12.43 -11.97
N VAL A 98 -2.94 -13.58 -11.34
CA VAL A 98 -3.09 -14.87 -12.01
C VAL A 98 -4.48 -15.41 -11.75
N PHE A 99 -4.88 -15.42 -10.48
CA PHE A 99 -6.22 -15.78 -10.05
C PHE A 99 -6.50 -15.00 -8.76
N PRO A 100 -7.68 -14.39 -8.63
CA PRO A 100 -8.73 -14.29 -9.65
C PRO A 100 -8.33 -13.43 -10.85
N ASP A 101 -9.12 -13.47 -11.91
CA ASP A 101 -8.92 -12.58 -13.04
C ASP A 101 -9.28 -11.14 -12.61
N ASP A 102 -9.19 -10.18 -13.54
CA ASP A 102 -9.35 -8.76 -13.21
C ASP A 102 -10.67 -8.44 -12.52
N ARG A 103 -11.71 -9.24 -12.77
CA ARG A 103 -13.03 -8.99 -12.18
C ARG A 103 -13.12 -9.34 -10.70
N GLY A 104 -12.18 -10.14 -10.21
CA GLY A 104 -12.16 -10.58 -8.80
C GLY A 104 -11.43 -9.65 -7.86
N TRP A 105 -10.98 -8.51 -8.36
CA TRP A 105 -10.15 -7.59 -7.53
C TRP A 105 -10.90 -6.28 -7.19
#